data_80584f6032fb6f9ce82a1c1e7e6708a9
#
_entry.id   80584f6032fb6f9ce82a1c1e7e6708a9
#
_cell.length_a   1.000
_cell.length_b   1.000
_cell.length_c   1.000
_cell.angle_alpha   90.00
_cell.angle_beta   90.00
_cell.angle_gamma   90.00
#
_symmetry.space_group_name_H-M   'P 1'
#
loop_
_entity.id
_entity.type
_entity.pdbx_description
1 polymer ?
#
loop_
_entity_poly.entity_id
_entity_poly.type
_entity_poly.pdbx_seq_one_letter_code
_entity_poly.pdbx_strand_id
1 'polypeptide(L)'
;MKNKKKAKYQQEEPLWRRILPLLLCVIVGITVFAVSGRFIFGRVKETEEYTTGIDVAKYQGTIDWQQVADYGVDFAMIRVGYRDGTDGIITADSNARYNMQEAMKYGVKLGAYFFSTAVSEEEAQEEARWVAEYIAPYGITYPVAYDCENFTDPDSRQYGLNAVERTDIALAFLKEIEKKGYEGMFYGSRNDLETQWETPRIQREYKIWVARYPDRVDPALDRSGYEEKHHMWQYASDGKIPGITQSVDLNVAYFGYDGVRSPRSKKAPEEALPDVEALMEFTPVEEEVTAKEETNLRSHPNQEEESQVLYTLKNGEVATRIAVSSSGWSKVVFNGETYYAVSSYLTTDLSYTTPTDPIFDTVFSPCNDKVTAKQLVNLRNIPSLTRIDSEVYAQLAHGDVVTRTGINEDVGWSRVEYKGQTLYCVTQYLEIVEE
;
A
#
# COMPACT_ATOMS: atom_id res chain seq x y z
N MET A 1 -48.22 77.92 1.07
CA MET A 1 -47.51 76.98 0.19
C MET A 1 -46.63 76.08 1.03
N LYS A 2 -46.97 74.80 1.19
CA LYS A 2 -46.22 73.80 1.97
C LYS A 2 -45.80 72.70 1.02
N ASN A 3 -44.50 72.60 0.75
CA ASN A 3 -43.86 71.51 -0.04
C ASN A 3 -43.77 70.25 0.84
N LYS A 4 -44.49 69.20 0.48
CA LYS A 4 -44.31 67.85 1.02
C LYS A 4 -43.22 67.09 0.22
N LYS A 5 -42.08 66.83 0.83
CA LYS A 5 -41.09 65.87 0.32
C LYS A 5 -41.67 64.45 0.48
N LYS A 6 -41.77 63.71 -0.62
CA LYS A 6 -42.06 62.28 -0.62
C LYS A 6 -40.77 61.53 -0.33
N ALA A 7 -40.74 60.77 0.74
CA ALA A 7 -39.68 59.78 1.05
C ALA A 7 -39.83 58.58 0.09
N LYS A 8 -38.75 58.24 -0.62
CA LYS A 8 -38.67 57.01 -1.40
C LYS A 8 -38.35 55.84 -0.46
N TYR A 9 -39.28 54.93 -0.30
CA TYR A 9 -39.04 53.64 0.33
C TYR A 9 -38.17 52.81 -0.64
N GLN A 10 -36.92 52.48 -0.24
CA GLN A 10 -36.12 51.45 -0.90
C GLN A 10 -36.65 50.13 -0.36
N GLN A 11 -37.24 49.32 -1.24
CA GLN A 11 -37.57 47.92 -0.95
C GLN A 11 -36.26 47.13 -0.89
N GLU A 12 -35.86 46.65 0.27
CA GLU A 12 -34.78 45.70 0.42
C GLU A 12 -35.14 44.37 -0.30
N GLU A 13 -34.27 43.94 -1.21
CA GLU A 13 -34.45 42.67 -1.89
C GLU A 13 -34.37 41.50 -0.87
N PRO A 14 -35.28 40.54 -0.93
CA PRO A 14 -35.32 39.45 0.05
C PRO A 14 -34.07 38.60 0.01
N LEU A 15 -33.58 38.21 1.18
CA LEU A 15 -32.30 37.51 1.43
C LEU A 15 -32.10 36.25 0.56
N TRP A 16 -33.18 35.56 0.21
CA TRP A 16 -33.14 34.37 -0.62
C TRP A 16 -32.64 34.64 -2.06
N ARG A 17 -32.84 35.86 -2.61
CA ARG A 17 -32.31 36.25 -3.93
C ARG A 17 -30.80 36.40 -3.94
N ARG A 18 -30.18 36.64 -2.80
CA ARG A 18 -28.71 36.74 -2.65
C ARG A 18 -28.07 35.37 -2.37
N ILE A 19 -28.81 34.46 -1.70
CA ILE A 19 -28.33 33.14 -1.31
C ILE A 19 -28.53 32.11 -2.43
N LEU A 20 -29.60 32.22 -3.21
CA LEU A 20 -29.92 31.28 -4.29
C LEU A 20 -28.81 31.08 -5.34
N PRO A 21 -28.13 32.16 -5.84
CA PRO A 21 -27.00 31.99 -6.77
C PRO A 21 -25.80 31.29 -6.13
N LEU A 22 -25.52 31.54 -4.85
CA LEU A 22 -24.44 30.89 -4.12
C LEU A 22 -24.74 29.40 -3.89
N LEU A 23 -25.97 29.04 -3.54
CA LEU A 23 -26.41 27.64 -3.43
C LEU A 23 -26.37 26.92 -4.78
N LEU A 24 -26.75 27.61 -5.87
CA LEU A 24 -26.65 27.03 -7.22
C LEU A 24 -25.17 26.80 -7.64
N CYS A 25 -24.27 27.72 -7.32
CA CYS A 25 -22.83 27.54 -7.58
C CYS A 25 -22.22 26.36 -6.77
N VAL A 26 -22.66 26.19 -5.51
CA VAL A 26 -22.21 25.04 -4.68
C VAL A 26 -22.76 23.72 -5.22
N ILE A 27 -24.04 23.69 -5.61
CA ILE A 27 -24.65 22.49 -6.21
C ILE A 27 -24.00 22.15 -7.58
N VAL A 28 -23.72 23.16 -8.40
CA VAL A 28 -23.01 22.97 -9.67
C VAL A 28 -21.57 22.54 -9.42
N GLY A 29 -20.89 23.10 -8.41
CA GLY A 29 -19.54 22.69 -8.01
C GLY A 29 -19.50 21.24 -7.53
N ILE A 30 -20.44 20.82 -6.69
CA ILE A 30 -20.55 19.43 -6.19
C ILE A 30 -20.92 18.47 -7.34
N THR A 31 -21.83 18.87 -8.24
CA THR A 31 -22.15 18.04 -9.43
C THR A 31 -20.99 17.96 -10.41
N VAL A 32 -20.25 19.02 -10.64
CA VAL A 32 -19.05 19.00 -11.50
C VAL A 32 -17.94 18.14 -10.85
N PHE A 33 -17.76 18.21 -9.54
CA PHE A 33 -16.79 17.36 -8.82
C PHE A 33 -17.21 15.88 -8.80
N ALA A 34 -18.50 15.61 -8.57
CA ALA A 34 -19.04 14.25 -8.62
C ALA A 34 -19.05 13.66 -10.05
N VAL A 35 -19.20 14.51 -11.07
CA VAL A 35 -19.13 14.10 -12.48
C VAL A 35 -17.70 13.96 -12.94
N SER A 36 -16.77 14.85 -12.55
CA SER A 36 -15.35 14.73 -12.92
C SER A 36 -14.64 13.59 -12.17
N GLY A 37 -14.98 13.32 -10.90
CA GLY A 37 -14.50 12.10 -10.21
C GLY A 37 -15.03 10.79 -10.84
N ARG A 38 -16.23 10.82 -11.43
CA ARG A 38 -16.78 9.73 -12.24
C ARG A 38 -16.22 9.66 -13.67
N PHE A 39 -15.64 10.75 -14.19
CA PHE A 39 -15.10 10.79 -15.56
C PHE A 39 -13.70 10.20 -15.69
N ILE A 40 -12.95 10.06 -14.61
CA ILE A 40 -11.64 9.38 -14.63
C ILE A 40 -11.83 7.85 -14.65
N PHE A 41 -12.93 7.34 -14.04
CA PHE A 41 -13.39 5.95 -14.09
C PHE A 41 -14.89 5.86 -14.45
N GLY A 42 -15.41 6.82 -15.19
CA GLY A 42 -16.83 6.93 -15.48
C GLY A 42 -17.29 5.92 -16.51
N ARG A 43 -18.29 5.13 -16.14
CA ARG A 43 -19.08 4.32 -17.05
C ARG A 43 -19.34 5.06 -18.36
N VAL A 44 -18.57 4.72 -19.39
CA VAL A 44 -18.91 5.09 -20.77
C VAL A 44 -19.98 4.12 -21.21
N LYS A 45 -21.09 4.67 -21.71
CA LYS A 45 -22.16 3.91 -22.35
C LYS A 45 -21.59 3.15 -23.56
N GLU A 46 -21.77 1.85 -23.50
CA GLU A 46 -21.90 0.89 -24.58
C GLU A 46 -21.47 1.34 -26.00
N THR A 47 -20.19 1.11 -26.36
CA THR A 47 -19.81 0.73 -27.73
C THR A 47 -18.44 0.04 -27.82
N GLU A 48 -17.58 0.09 -26.81
CA GLU A 48 -16.42 -0.82 -26.70
C GLU A 48 -16.24 -1.16 -25.22
N GLU A 49 -16.36 -2.43 -24.88
CA GLU A 49 -16.21 -2.94 -23.52
C GLU A 49 -14.75 -2.79 -23.07
N TYR A 50 -14.40 -1.70 -22.42
CA TYR A 50 -13.17 -1.64 -21.66
C TYR A 50 -13.47 -1.49 -20.18
N THR A 51 -12.57 -1.99 -19.35
CA THR A 51 -12.64 -1.90 -17.90
C THR A 51 -11.35 -1.28 -17.37
N THR A 52 -11.46 -0.57 -16.26
CA THR A 52 -10.33 0.10 -15.62
C THR A 52 -9.92 -0.62 -14.33
N GLY A 53 -8.65 -0.73 -14.11
CA GLY A 53 -8.14 -1.48 -12.98
C GLY A 53 -6.81 -0.99 -12.46
N ILE A 54 -6.33 -1.71 -11.48
CA ILE A 54 -5.04 -1.52 -10.85
C ILE A 54 -4.26 -2.82 -10.83
N ASP A 55 -2.94 -2.76 -10.67
CA ASP A 55 -2.19 -3.92 -10.24
C ASP A 55 -1.44 -3.60 -8.94
N VAL A 56 -1.39 -4.59 -8.06
CA VAL A 56 -0.93 -4.41 -6.69
C VAL A 56 -0.11 -5.60 -6.20
N ALA A 57 0.82 -5.29 -5.31
CA ALA A 57 1.66 -6.22 -4.58
C ALA A 57 1.75 -5.79 -3.10
N LYS A 58 2.59 -6.44 -2.33
CA LYS A 58 2.88 -6.03 -0.94
C LYS A 58 3.29 -4.56 -0.79
N TYR A 59 3.83 -3.95 -1.84
CA TYR A 59 4.34 -2.58 -1.83
C TYR A 59 3.26 -1.51 -1.67
N GLN A 60 2.00 -1.81 -2.00
CA GLN A 60 0.88 -0.90 -1.77
C GLN A 60 0.40 -0.89 -0.32
N GLY A 61 0.97 -1.76 0.52
CA GLY A 61 0.61 -1.85 1.93
C GLY A 61 -0.76 -2.47 2.16
N THR A 62 -1.40 -2.08 3.26
CA THR A 62 -2.78 -2.46 3.55
C THR A 62 -3.72 -1.57 2.74
N ILE A 63 -4.54 -2.19 1.91
CA ILE A 63 -5.48 -1.51 1.01
C ILE A 63 -6.88 -1.52 1.61
N ASP A 64 -7.53 -0.36 1.68
CA ASP A 64 -8.96 -0.26 1.95
C ASP A 64 -9.74 -0.52 0.66
N TRP A 65 -10.10 -1.77 0.45
CA TRP A 65 -10.78 -2.24 -0.75
C TRP A 65 -12.20 -1.70 -0.91
N GLN A 66 -12.83 -1.24 0.19
CA GLN A 66 -14.12 -0.56 0.11
C GLN A 66 -13.97 0.78 -0.61
N GLN A 67 -12.98 1.59 -0.22
CA GLN A 67 -12.71 2.85 -0.88
C GLN A 67 -12.28 2.67 -2.34
N VAL A 68 -11.48 1.64 -2.64
CA VAL A 68 -11.08 1.28 -4.02
C VAL A 68 -12.29 0.94 -4.88
N ALA A 69 -13.21 0.13 -4.37
CA ALA A 69 -14.44 -0.23 -5.07
C ALA A 69 -15.39 0.97 -5.25
N ASP A 70 -15.57 1.77 -4.21
CA ASP A 70 -16.41 2.97 -4.24
C ASP A 70 -15.86 4.02 -5.23
N TYR A 71 -14.55 4.07 -5.42
CA TYR A 71 -13.91 4.92 -6.42
C TYR A 71 -14.22 4.49 -7.85
N GLY A 72 -14.57 3.21 -8.06
CA GLY A 72 -15.00 2.66 -9.34
C GLY A 72 -13.94 1.86 -10.08
N VAL A 73 -12.97 1.28 -9.35
CA VAL A 73 -12.04 0.30 -9.92
C VAL A 73 -12.80 -0.98 -10.25
N ASP A 74 -12.75 -1.40 -11.51
CA ASP A 74 -13.47 -2.59 -12.00
C ASP A 74 -12.74 -3.89 -11.64
N PHE A 75 -11.39 -3.89 -11.75
CA PHE A 75 -10.57 -5.08 -11.51
C PHE A 75 -9.22 -4.76 -10.86
N ALA A 76 -8.62 -5.78 -10.28
CA ALA A 76 -7.27 -5.74 -9.76
C ALA A 76 -6.47 -6.98 -10.21
N MET A 77 -5.28 -6.75 -10.76
CA MET A 77 -4.27 -7.79 -10.96
C MET A 77 -3.44 -7.88 -9.69
N ILE A 78 -3.52 -9.02 -9.00
CA ILE A 78 -2.84 -9.21 -7.72
C ILE A 78 -1.57 -10.01 -7.92
N ARG A 79 -0.41 -9.47 -7.47
CA ARG A 79 0.80 -10.30 -7.40
C ARG A 79 0.59 -11.40 -6.36
N VAL A 80 0.58 -12.64 -6.79
CA VAL A 80 0.37 -13.76 -5.87
C VAL A 80 1.66 -14.32 -5.30
N GLY A 81 2.77 -14.11 -5.99
CA GLY A 81 4.08 -14.53 -5.54
C GLY A 81 5.16 -14.20 -6.57
N TYR A 82 6.36 -14.63 -6.24
CA TYR A 82 7.54 -14.47 -7.07
C TYR A 82 8.52 -15.61 -6.84
N ARG A 83 9.39 -15.87 -7.81
CA ARG A 83 10.58 -16.69 -7.60
C ARG A 83 11.73 -15.75 -7.24
N ASP A 84 12.41 -16.04 -6.13
CA ASP A 84 13.53 -15.22 -5.66
C ASP A 84 14.69 -15.27 -6.67
N GLY A 85 15.25 -14.11 -6.94
CA GLY A 85 16.34 -13.94 -7.91
C GLY A 85 17.69 -14.53 -7.45
N THR A 86 17.83 -14.86 -6.17
CA THR A 86 19.08 -15.33 -5.57
C THR A 86 19.10 -16.84 -5.41
N ASP A 87 18.13 -17.41 -4.73
CA ASP A 87 18.06 -18.83 -4.39
C ASP A 87 17.06 -19.63 -5.24
N GLY A 88 16.22 -18.94 -6.02
CA GLY A 88 15.23 -19.55 -6.88
C GLY A 88 14.02 -20.14 -6.16
N ILE A 89 13.79 -19.77 -4.89
CA ILE A 89 12.67 -20.27 -4.10
C ILE A 89 11.40 -19.50 -4.45
N ILE A 90 10.28 -20.21 -4.61
CA ILE A 90 8.97 -19.57 -4.80
C ILE A 90 8.48 -19.04 -3.45
N THR A 91 8.18 -17.75 -3.43
CA THR A 91 7.70 -17.04 -2.25
C THR A 91 6.35 -16.39 -2.55
N ALA A 92 5.38 -16.57 -1.65
CA ALA A 92 4.08 -15.89 -1.76
C ALA A 92 4.24 -14.39 -1.50
N ASP A 93 3.49 -13.57 -2.23
CA ASP A 93 3.35 -12.17 -1.84
C ASP A 93 2.57 -12.09 -0.53
N SER A 94 3.10 -11.38 0.45
CA SER A 94 2.58 -11.36 1.82
C SER A 94 1.13 -10.85 1.92
N ASN A 95 0.74 -9.94 1.03
CA ASN A 95 -0.60 -9.35 1.03
C ASN A 95 -1.55 -9.98 0.00
N ALA A 96 -1.10 -10.96 -0.78
CA ALA A 96 -1.92 -11.53 -1.86
C ALA A 96 -3.25 -12.08 -1.39
N ARG A 97 -3.25 -12.87 -0.31
CA ARG A 97 -4.48 -13.50 0.23
C ARG A 97 -5.46 -12.44 0.72
N TYR A 98 -4.97 -11.48 1.50
CA TYR A 98 -5.77 -10.36 1.98
C TYR A 98 -6.36 -9.57 0.81
N ASN A 99 -5.53 -9.18 -0.14
CA ASN A 99 -5.97 -8.40 -1.30
C ASN A 99 -7.02 -9.14 -2.12
N MET A 100 -6.83 -10.43 -2.40
CA MET A 100 -7.83 -11.21 -3.14
C MET A 100 -9.15 -11.36 -2.37
N GLN A 101 -9.09 -11.61 -1.06
CA GLN A 101 -10.26 -11.77 -0.21
C GLN A 101 -11.08 -10.48 -0.14
N GLU A 102 -10.43 -9.37 0.21
CA GLU A 102 -11.13 -8.10 0.41
C GLU A 102 -11.59 -7.48 -0.92
N ALA A 103 -10.81 -7.57 -1.98
CA ALA A 103 -11.25 -7.14 -3.31
C ALA A 103 -12.53 -7.87 -3.75
N MET A 104 -12.59 -9.18 -3.59
CA MET A 104 -13.80 -9.98 -3.87
C MET A 104 -14.98 -9.55 -3.03
N LYS A 105 -14.79 -9.30 -1.74
CA LYS A 105 -15.84 -8.90 -0.79
C LYS A 105 -16.52 -7.60 -1.24
N TYR A 106 -15.77 -6.65 -1.78
CA TYR A 106 -16.30 -5.40 -2.29
C TYR A 106 -16.60 -5.40 -3.80
N GLY A 107 -16.53 -6.57 -4.45
CA GLY A 107 -16.96 -6.76 -5.83
C GLY A 107 -15.95 -6.36 -6.91
N VAL A 108 -14.72 -6.01 -6.53
CA VAL A 108 -13.61 -5.80 -7.47
C VAL A 108 -13.23 -7.15 -8.08
N LYS A 109 -13.13 -7.22 -9.40
CA LYS A 109 -12.79 -8.46 -10.11
C LYS A 109 -11.30 -8.77 -10.01
N LEU A 110 -10.95 -10.06 -9.98
CA LEU A 110 -9.59 -10.49 -9.74
C LEU A 110 -8.93 -11.09 -10.98
N GLY A 111 -7.73 -10.62 -11.26
CA GLY A 111 -6.68 -11.34 -11.98
C GLY A 111 -5.50 -11.62 -11.04
N ALA A 112 -4.55 -12.37 -11.52
CA ALA A 112 -3.34 -12.68 -10.78
C ALA A 112 -2.11 -12.48 -11.65
N TYR A 113 -0.97 -12.16 -11.04
CA TYR A 113 0.31 -12.23 -11.75
C TYR A 113 1.39 -12.84 -10.86
N PHE A 114 2.39 -13.41 -11.50
CA PHE A 114 3.53 -14.02 -10.84
C PHE A 114 4.81 -13.43 -11.42
N PHE A 115 5.68 -12.89 -10.56
CA PHE A 115 6.98 -12.37 -10.96
C PHE A 115 7.98 -13.52 -11.06
N SER A 116 8.34 -13.86 -12.28
CA SER A 116 9.17 -15.02 -12.60
C SER A 116 10.63 -14.64 -12.78
N THR A 117 11.50 -15.45 -12.21
CA THR A 117 12.92 -15.51 -12.53
C THR A 117 13.34 -16.92 -13.01
N ALA A 118 12.39 -17.69 -13.55
CA ALA A 118 12.64 -19.03 -14.03
C ALA A 118 13.71 -19.04 -15.14
N VAL A 119 14.61 -20.03 -15.07
CA VAL A 119 15.69 -20.23 -16.04
C VAL A 119 15.50 -21.48 -16.89
N SER A 120 14.41 -22.21 -16.67
CA SER A 120 14.02 -23.37 -17.48
C SER A 120 12.49 -23.50 -17.59
N GLU A 121 12.03 -24.29 -18.58
CA GLU A 121 10.62 -24.60 -18.73
C GLU A 121 10.05 -25.35 -17.53
N GLU A 122 10.85 -26.20 -16.87
CA GLU A 122 10.45 -26.96 -15.67
C GLU A 122 10.18 -26.04 -14.51
N GLU A 123 11.04 -25.02 -14.26
CA GLU A 123 10.83 -24.01 -13.23
C GLU A 123 9.57 -23.20 -13.52
N ALA A 124 9.37 -22.77 -14.78
CA ALA A 124 8.16 -22.03 -15.16
C ALA A 124 6.88 -22.84 -14.99
N GLN A 125 6.90 -24.14 -15.27
CA GLN A 125 5.77 -25.04 -15.01
C GLN A 125 5.54 -25.26 -13.50
N GLU A 126 6.60 -25.28 -12.70
CA GLU A 126 6.48 -25.32 -11.23
C GLU A 126 5.80 -24.06 -10.71
N GLU A 127 6.23 -22.89 -11.15
CA GLU A 127 5.59 -21.60 -10.83
C GLU A 127 4.10 -21.60 -11.17
N ALA A 128 3.76 -22.01 -12.39
CA ALA A 128 2.37 -22.06 -12.84
C ALA A 128 1.50 -23.01 -12.00
N ARG A 129 2.04 -24.18 -11.62
CA ARG A 129 1.33 -25.11 -10.74
C ARG A 129 1.10 -24.52 -9.36
N TRP A 130 2.15 -23.91 -8.80
CA TRP A 130 2.06 -23.23 -7.51
C TRP A 130 1.03 -22.10 -7.55
N VAL A 131 1.06 -21.24 -8.56
CA VAL A 131 0.07 -20.16 -8.76
C VAL A 131 -1.35 -20.72 -8.80
N ALA A 132 -1.59 -21.73 -9.63
CA ALA A 132 -2.92 -22.31 -9.79
C ALA A 132 -3.48 -22.92 -8.48
N GLU A 133 -2.62 -23.52 -7.65
CA GLU A 133 -3.00 -24.04 -6.34
C GLU A 133 -3.28 -22.89 -5.35
N TYR A 134 -2.44 -21.85 -5.37
CA TYR A 134 -2.56 -20.71 -4.48
C TYR A 134 -3.85 -19.90 -4.71
N ILE A 135 -4.22 -19.68 -5.97
CA ILE A 135 -5.40 -18.89 -6.33
C ILE A 135 -6.71 -19.71 -6.36
N ALA A 136 -6.63 -21.03 -6.26
CA ALA A 136 -7.80 -21.91 -6.40
C ALA A 136 -8.99 -21.59 -5.48
N PRO A 137 -8.80 -21.08 -4.24
CA PRO A 137 -9.91 -20.66 -3.38
C PRO A 137 -10.65 -19.40 -3.84
N TYR A 138 -10.05 -18.60 -4.71
CA TYR A 138 -10.55 -17.27 -5.06
C TYR A 138 -11.26 -17.25 -6.42
N GLY A 139 -12.16 -16.30 -6.59
CA GLY A 139 -12.93 -16.12 -7.83
C GLY A 139 -12.15 -15.32 -8.89
N ILE A 140 -11.12 -15.93 -9.46
CA ILE A 140 -10.31 -15.29 -10.52
C ILE A 140 -11.17 -15.18 -11.79
N THR A 141 -11.42 -13.97 -12.25
CA THR A 141 -12.24 -13.64 -13.42
C THR A 141 -11.48 -12.82 -14.47
N TYR A 142 -10.24 -12.48 -14.20
CA TYR A 142 -9.27 -11.92 -15.13
C TYR A 142 -8.14 -12.92 -15.35
N PRO A 143 -7.30 -12.73 -16.38
CA PRO A 143 -6.23 -13.68 -16.67
C PRO A 143 -5.20 -13.82 -15.55
N VAL A 144 -4.41 -14.89 -15.64
CA VAL A 144 -3.18 -15.08 -14.85
C VAL A 144 -2.00 -14.68 -15.71
N ALA A 145 -1.27 -13.65 -15.29
CA ALA A 145 -0.17 -13.09 -16.06
C ALA A 145 1.18 -13.67 -15.64
N TYR A 146 2.01 -13.96 -16.65
CA TYR A 146 3.43 -14.17 -16.50
C TYR A 146 4.13 -12.82 -16.60
N ASP A 147 4.90 -12.47 -15.59
CA ASP A 147 5.67 -11.24 -15.47
C ASP A 147 7.15 -11.58 -15.29
N CYS A 148 8.00 -11.07 -16.18
CA CYS A 148 9.42 -11.31 -16.13
C CYS A 148 10.18 -10.07 -16.58
N GLU A 149 10.92 -9.50 -15.65
CA GLU A 149 11.63 -8.25 -15.84
C GLU A 149 13.10 -8.35 -15.41
N ASN A 150 13.89 -7.31 -15.66
CA ASN A 150 15.31 -7.20 -15.25
C ASN A 150 16.24 -8.29 -15.75
N PHE A 151 15.85 -9.08 -16.75
CA PHE A 151 16.63 -10.19 -17.30
C PHE A 151 17.90 -9.75 -18.06
N THR A 152 18.07 -8.47 -18.32
CA THR A 152 19.29 -7.87 -18.89
C THR A 152 20.30 -7.44 -17.82
N ASP A 153 19.92 -7.46 -16.55
CA ASP A 153 20.82 -7.19 -15.44
C ASP A 153 21.80 -8.37 -15.25
N PRO A 154 23.11 -8.12 -15.20
CA PRO A 154 24.13 -9.18 -14.95
C PRO A 154 23.89 -10.00 -13.67
N ASP A 155 23.23 -9.43 -12.67
CA ASP A 155 22.90 -10.10 -11.41
C ASP A 155 21.59 -10.93 -11.49
N SER A 156 20.86 -10.82 -12.61
CA SER A 156 19.64 -11.61 -12.82
C SER A 156 19.97 -13.08 -13.10
N ARG A 157 19.21 -14.01 -12.51
CA ARG A 157 19.28 -15.45 -12.85
C ARG A 157 19.11 -15.72 -14.35
N GLN A 158 18.35 -14.87 -15.03
CA GLN A 158 18.02 -15.00 -16.47
C GLN A 158 19.03 -14.30 -17.38
N TYR A 159 20.07 -13.67 -16.81
CA TYR A 159 21.11 -13.04 -17.60
C TYR A 159 21.79 -14.06 -18.52
N GLY A 160 21.85 -13.73 -19.77
CA GLY A 160 22.47 -14.62 -20.80
C GLY A 160 21.47 -15.52 -21.52
N LEU A 161 20.25 -15.66 -21.09
CA LEU A 161 19.20 -16.29 -21.89
C LEU A 161 18.88 -15.39 -23.10
N ASN A 162 18.77 -16.02 -24.28
CA ASN A 162 18.33 -15.29 -25.47
C ASN A 162 16.79 -15.18 -25.55
N ALA A 163 16.29 -14.42 -26.53
CA ALA A 163 14.85 -14.18 -26.69
C ALA A 163 14.03 -15.47 -26.92
N VAL A 164 14.62 -16.45 -27.62
CA VAL A 164 13.94 -17.74 -27.88
C VAL A 164 13.80 -18.52 -26.58
N GLU A 165 14.86 -18.68 -25.81
CA GLU A 165 14.88 -19.41 -24.55
C GLU A 165 13.92 -18.77 -23.53
N ARG A 166 13.97 -17.45 -23.35
CA ARG A 166 13.02 -16.75 -22.48
C ARG A 166 11.55 -16.93 -22.92
N THR A 167 11.32 -16.89 -24.24
CA THR A 167 9.97 -17.10 -24.78
C THR A 167 9.48 -18.52 -24.56
N ASP A 168 10.33 -19.53 -24.70
CA ASP A 168 9.98 -20.94 -24.44
C ASP A 168 9.61 -21.13 -22.95
N ILE A 169 10.37 -20.53 -22.03
CA ILE A 169 10.08 -20.53 -20.59
C ILE A 169 8.72 -19.87 -20.30
N ALA A 170 8.47 -18.68 -20.84
CA ALA A 170 7.20 -17.99 -20.67
C ALA A 170 6.01 -18.79 -21.21
N LEU A 171 6.16 -19.39 -22.39
CA LEU A 171 5.12 -20.25 -22.99
C LEU A 171 4.87 -21.51 -22.15
N ALA A 172 5.90 -22.06 -21.50
CA ALA A 172 5.73 -23.20 -20.60
C ALA A 172 4.86 -22.85 -19.37
N PHE A 173 5.07 -21.68 -18.78
CA PHE A 173 4.19 -21.15 -17.71
C PHE A 173 2.76 -20.99 -18.19
N LEU A 174 2.54 -20.24 -19.27
CA LEU A 174 1.22 -19.91 -19.81
C LEU A 174 0.44 -21.17 -20.17
N LYS A 175 1.09 -22.11 -20.81
CA LYS A 175 0.48 -23.40 -21.18
C LYS A 175 0.09 -24.23 -19.97
N GLU A 176 0.87 -24.20 -18.89
CA GLU A 176 0.55 -24.93 -17.66
C GLU A 176 -0.63 -24.25 -16.93
N ILE A 177 -0.70 -22.91 -16.90
CA ILE A 177 -1.85 -22.14 -16.41
C ILE A 177 -3.14 -22.53 -17.15
N GLU A 178 -3.09 -22.66 -18.48
CA GLU A 178 -4.26 -23.10 -19.28
C GLU A 178 -4.68 -24.54 -18.95
N LYS A 179 -3.73 -25.45 -18.75
CA LYS A 179 -4.05 -26.82 -18.34
C LYS A 179 -4.78 -26.87 -16.97
N LYS A 180 -4.51 -25.89 -16.10
CA LYS A 180 -5.17 -25.73 -14.80
C LYS A 180 -6.55 -25.05 -14.95
N GLY A 181 -6.94 -24.60 -16.15
CA GLY A 181 -8.23 -24.02 -16.48
C GLY A 181 -8.35 -22.52 -16.37
N TYR A 182 -7.23 -21.83 -16.11
CA TYR A 182 -7.17 -20.37 -16.14
C TYR A 182 -6.77 -19.85 -17.52
N GLU A 183 -7.03 -18.59 -17.78
CA GLU A 183 -6.59 -17.92 -18.99
C GLU A 183 -5.22 -17.28 -18.77
N GLY A 184 -4.27 -17.57 -19.65
CA GLY A 184 -2.93 -17.04 -19.61
C GLY A 184 -2.86 -15.63 -20.23
N MET A 185 -1.99 -14.78 -19.66
CA MET A 185 -1.64 -13.47 -20.18
C MET A 185 -0.12 -13.26 -20.06
N PHE A 186 0.46 -12.53 -20.97
CA PHE A 186 1.87 -12.18 -20.93
C PHE A 186 2.02 -10.69 -20.69
N TYR A 187 2.77 -10.30 -19.63
CA TYR A 187 3.12 -8.92 -19.34
C TYR A 187 4.51 -8.56 -19.82
N GLY A 188 4.68 -7.33 -20.29
CA GLY A 188 5.99 -6.77 -20.58
C GLY A 188 5.94 -5.30 -20.94
N SER A 189 7.06 -4.62 -20.75
CA SER A 189 7.20 -3.25 -21.26
C SER A 189 7.07 -3.23 -22.77
N ARG A 190 6.61 -2.12 -23.33
CA ARG A 190 6.56 -1.96 -24.78
C ARG A 190 7.94 -2.25 -25.44
N ASN A 191 9.01 -1.71 -24.85
CA ASN A 191 10.35 -1.90 -25.38
C ASN A 191 10.76 -3.36 -25.38
N ASP A 192 10.48 -4.09 -24.30
CA ASP A 192 10.87 -5.50 -24.19
C ASP A 192 10.04 -6.38 -25.13
N LEU A 193 8.74 -6.10 -25.26
CA LEU A 193 7.88 -6.77 -26.24
C LEU A 193 8.37 -6.59 -27.68
N GLU A 194 8.89 -5.41 -28.01
CA GLU A 194 9.41 -5.11 -29.36
C GLU A 194 10.82 -5.67 -29.61
N THR A 195 11.64 -5.88 -28.57
CA THR A 195 13.10 -6.13 -28.77
C THR A 195 13.64 -7.36 -28.07
N GLN A 196 13.01 -7.86 -27.00
CA GLN A 196 13.58 -8.87 -26.10
C GLN A 196 12.86 -10.21 -26.12
N TRP A 197 11.70 -10.29 -26.75
CA TRP A 197 10.85 -11.47 -26.79
C TRP A 197 10.51 -11.87 -28.23
N GLU A 198 10.22 -13.15 -28.46
CA GLU A 198 9.55 -13.57 -29.69
C GLU A 198 8.04 -13.33 -29.57
N THR A 199 7.64 -12.08 -29.35
CA THR A 199 6.26 -11.66 -29.08
C THR A 199 5.25 -12.19 -30.10
N PRO A 200 5.55 -12.28 -31.41
CA PRO A 200 4.62 -12.90 -32.38
C PRO A 200 4.29 -14.37 -32.09
N ARG A 201 5.14 -15.11 -31.35
CA ARG A 201 4.81 -16.48 -30.90
C ARG A 201 3.81 -16.45 -29.74
N ILE A 202 4.04 -15.55 -28.79
CA ILE A 202 3.21 -15.43 -27.58
C ILE A 202 1.80 -14.95 -27.96
N GLN A 203 1.69 -13.87 -28.71
CA GLN A 203 0.41 -13.23 -29.06
C GLN A 203 -0.51 -14.07 -29.96
N ARG A 204 -0.03 -15.16 -30.56
CA ARG A 204 -0.87 -16.10 -31.32
C ARG A 204 -1.85 -16.84 -30.41
N GLU A 205 -1.46 -17.13 -29.17
CA GLU A 205 -2.19 -18.02 -28.27
C GLU A 205 -2.64 -17.31 -26.99
N TYR A 206 -1.92 -16.26 -26.58
CA TYR A 206 -2.12 -15.60 -25.29
C TYR A 206 -2.41 -14.12 -25.43
N LYS A 207 -3.11 -13.58 -24.43
CA LYS A 207 -3.33 -12.15 -24.30
C LYS A 207 -2.02 -11.43 -23.94
N ILE A 208 -1.87 -10.21 -24.44
CA ILE A 208 -0.72 -9.33 -24.10
C ILE A 208 -1.20 -8.20 -23.22
N TRP A 209 -0.47 -7.98 -22.16
CA TRP A 209 -0.57 -6.84 -21.25
C TRP A 209 0.70 -5.98 -21.42
N VAL A 210 0.54 -4.83 -22.04
CA VAL A 210 1.66 -3.95 -22.37
C VAL A 210 1.80 -2.85 -21.32
N ALA A 211 3.03 -2.60 -20.85
CA ALA A 211 3.35 -1.46 -20.02
C ALA A 211 3.97 -0.33 -20.86
N ARG A 212 3.39 0.86 -20.75
CA ARG A 212 3.92 2.10 -21.30
C ARG A 212 3.27 3.30 -20.62
N TYR A 213 4.08 4.21 -20.13
CA TYR A 213 3.67 5.37 -19.32
C TYR A 213 3.87 6.69 -20.06
N PRO A 214 2.88 7.19 -20.82
CA PRO A 214 2.92 8.53 -21.42
C PRO A 214 2.69 9.61 -20.36
N ASP A 215 3.22 10.80 -20.56
CA ASP A 215 3.10 11.93 -19.61
C ASP A 215 1.65 12.33 -19.27
N ARG A 216 0.72 12.12 -20.19
CA ARG A 216 -0.72 12.40 -20.01
C ARG A 216 -1.52 11.37 -20.76
N VAL A 217 -2.50 10.78 -20.08
CA VAL A 217 -3.35 9.72 -20.63
C VAL A 217 -4.80 9.96 -20.25
N ASP A 218 -5.67 9.91 -21.23
CA ASP A 218 -7.09 9.60 -21.06
C ASP A 218 -7.31 8.17 -21.56
N PRO A 219 -7.44 7.17 -20.66
CA PRO A 219 -7.53 5.77 -21.06
C PRO A 219 -8.77 5.46 -21.92
N ALA A 220 -9.78 6.34 -21.92
CA ALA A 220 -10.96 6.23 -22.76
C ALA A 220 -10.68 6.61 -24.22
N LEU A 221 -9.72 7.52 -24.44
CA LEU A 221 -9.46 8.11 -25.77
C LEU A 221 -8.09 7.72 -26.33
N ASP A 222 -7.10 7.58 -25.44
CA ASP A 222 -5.74 7.29 -25.83
C ASP A 222 -5.50 5.79 -26.07
N ARG A 223 -4.39 5.49 -26.73
CA ARG A 223 -3.93 4.12 -27.02
C ARG A 223 -2.49 3.98 -26.52
N SER A 224 -2.10 2.75 -26.19
CA SER A 224 -0.76 2.42 -25.69
C SER A 224 0.39 2.84 -26.62
N GLY A 225 0.12 3.05 -27.89
CA GLY A 225 1.13 3.28 -28.93
C GLY A 225 1.98 2.04 -29.23
N TYR A 226 1.64 0.90 -28.69
CA TYR A 226 2.13 -0.41 -29.11
C TYR A 226 1.28 -0.83 -30.33
N GLU A 227 1.93 -1.03 -31.47
CA GLU A 227 1.21 -1.21 -32.75
C GLU A 227 0.61 -2.60 -32.91
N GLU A 228 1.17 -3.58 -32.19
CA GLU A 228 0.72 -4.96 -32.27
C GLU A 228 -0.51 -5.20 -31.37
N LYS A 229 -1.17 -6.33 -31.58
CA LYS A 229 -2.34 -6.72 -30.82
C LYS A 229 -2.03 -6.87 -29.32
N HIS A 230 -2.71 -6.10 -28.50
CA HIS A 230 -2.67 -6.20 -27.04
C HIS A 230 -4.10 -6.14 -26.46
N HIS A 231 -4.23 -6.56 -25.21
CA HIS A 231 -5.53 -6.77 -24.57
C HIS A 231 -5.66 -6.00 -23.27
N MET A 232 -4.54 -5.61 -22.67
CA MET A 232 -4.48 -4.78 -21.48
C MET A 232 -3.31 -3.80 -21.60
N TRP A 233 -3.49 -2.62 -21.06
CA TRP A 233 -2.45 -1.58 -21.04
C TRP A 233 -2.30 -1.03 -19.63
N GLN A 234 -1.10 -1.14 -19.07
CA GLN A 234 -0.65 -0.45 -17.87
C GLN A 234 -0.12 0.92 -18.30
N TYR A 235 -0.87 1.98 -17.97
CA TYR A 235 -0.63 3.30 -18.54
C TYR A 235 -0.01 4.31 -17.58
N ALA A 236 0.09 4.00 -16.29
CA ALA A 236 0.74 4.82 -15.27
C ALA A 236 1.26 3.93 -14.14
N SER A 237 2.36 4.37 -13.49
CA SER A 237 2.96 3.72 -12.31
C SER A 237 2.91 4.60 -11.06
N ASP A 238 2.28 5.76 -11.14
CA ASP A 238 2.21 6.76 -10.07
C ASP A 238 0.77 7.15 -9.71
N GLY A 239 -0.19 6.30 -10.05
CA GLY A 239 -1.60 6.51 -9.79
C GLY A 239 -1.90 6.75 -8.31
N LYS A 240 -2.97 7.49 -8.03
CA LYS A 240 -3.48 7.76 -6.69
C LYS A 240 -4.94 7.35 -6.63
N ILE A 241 -5.22 6.30 -5.86
CA ILE A 241 -6.55 5.73 -5.67
C ILE A 241 -6.91 5.84 -4.18
N PRO A 242 -8.09 6.36 -3.83
CA PRO A 242 -8.58 6.31 -2.45
C PRO A 242 -8.54 4.89 -1.89
N GLY A 243 -8.06 4.75 -0.65
CA GLY A 243 -7.85 3.44 -0.03
C GLY A 243 -6.45 2.86 -0.22
N ILE A 244 -5.60 3.50 -1.05
CA ILE A 244 -4.19 3.11 -1.24
C ILE A 244 -3.31 4.31 -0.91
N THR A 245 -2.42 4.15 0.07
CA THR A 245 -1.53 5.25 0.51
C THR A 245 -0.33 5.43 -0.40
N GLN A 246 0.16 4.36 -0.98
CA GLN A 246 1.29 4.35 -1.90
C GLN A 246 0.84 4.66 -3.35
N SER A 247 1.81 4.86 -4.24
CA SER A 247 1.52 4.89 -5.67
C SER A 247 1.06 3.51 -6.15
N VAL A 248 0.19 3.49 -7.14
CA VAL A 248 -0.37 2.26 -7.70
C VAL A 248 -0.40 2.33 -9.21
N ASP A 249 -0.15 1.20 -9.85
CA ASP A 249 -0.19 1.06 -11.29
C ASP A 249 -1.63 1.07 -11.80
N LEU A 250 -1.87 1.83 -12.87
CA LEU A 250 -3.20 2.01 -13.46
C LEU A 250 -3.29 1.28 -14.80
N ASN A 251 -4.41 0.57 -14.98
CA ASN A 251 -4.64 -0.32 -16.10
C ASN A 251 -5.97 -0.06 -16.81
N VAL A 252 -5.98 -0.35 -18.12
CA VAL A 252 -7.19 -0.51 -18.89
C VAL A 252 -7.16 -1.86 -19.62
N ALA A 253 -8.23 -2.64 -19.51
CA ALA A 253 -8.41 -3.90 -20.23
C ALA A 253 -9.46 -3.72 -21.32
N TYR A 254 -9.18 -4.23 -22.51
CA TYR A 254 -10.02 -4.14 -23.70
C TYR A 254 -10.83 -5.41 -23.95
N PHE A 255 -11.25 -6.06 -22.85
CA PHE A 255 -12.11 -7.25 -22.87
C PHE A 255 -13.04 -7.24 -21.66
N GLY A 256 -14.23 -7.79 -21.83
CA GLY A 256 -15.20 -7.93 -20.73
C GLY A 256 -14.98 -9.20 -19.91
N TYR A 257 -15.67 -9.30 -18.78
CA TYR A 257 -15.57 -10.42 -17.83
C TYR A 257 -15.99 -11.78 -18.41
N ASP A 258 -16.92 -11.78 -19.37
CA ASP A 258 -17.52 -13.01 -19.90
C ASP A 258 -16.58 -13.80 -20.81
N GLY A 259 -15.47 -13.19 -21.23
CA GLY A 259 -14.46 -13.80 -22.09
C GLY A 259 -13.36 -14.56 -21.37
N VAL A 260 -13.31 -14.51 -20.03
CA VAL A 260 -12.22 -15.10 -19.26
C VAL A 260 -12.61 -16.44 -18.65
N ARG A 261 -11.81 -17.46 -18.94
CA ARG A 261 -11.99 -18.80 -18.38
C ARG A 261 -11.39 -18.88 -16.97
N SER A 262 -12.15 -19.41 -16.03
CA SER A 262 -11.67 -19.68 -14.68
C SER A 262 -12.32 -20.96 -14.14
N PRO A 263 -11.58 -21.84 -13.45
CA PRO A 263 -12.16 -22.98 -12.78
C PRO A 263 -13.05 -22.52 -11.63
N ARG A 264 -14.14 -23.24 -11.39
CA ARG A 264 -14.99 -22.97 -10.22
C ARG A 264 -14.27 -23.45 -8.98
N SER A 265 -13.96 -22.54 -8.06
CA SER A 265 -13.45 -22.91 -6.75
C SER A 265 -14.50 -23.73 -5.98
N LYS A 266 -14.05 -24.81 -5.34
CA LYS A 266 -14.85 -25.66 -4.45
C LYS A 266 -14.55 -25.44 -2.97
N LYS A 267 -13.51 -24.66 -2.67
CA LYS A 267 -13.05 -24.37 -1.31
C LYS A 267 -13.18 -22.87 -1.06
N ALA A 268 -13.82 -22.51 0.05
CA ALA A 268 -13.80 -21.13 0.51
C ALA A 268 -12.37 -20.72 0.88
N PRO A 269 -11.92 -19.50 0.60
CA PRO A 269 -10.65 -19.01 1.10
C PRO A 269 -10.62 -18.98 2.63
N GLU A 270 -9.46 -19.20 3.20
CA GLU A 270 -9.23 -18.95 4.62
C GLU A 270 -9.21 -17.44 4.84
N GLU A 271 -9.77 -16.98 5.96
CA GLU A 271 -9.72 -15.55 6.30
C GLU A 271 -8.26 -15.11 6.38
N ALA A 272 -7.94 -14.04 5.67
CA ALA A 272 -6.60 -13.48 5.63
C ALA A 272 -6.63 -12.06 6.20
N LEU A 273 -5.69 -11.77 7.09
CA LEU A 273 -5.42 -10.44 7.60
C LEU A 273 -4.23 -9.83 6.85
N PRO A 274 -4.10 -8.49 6.85
CA PRO A 274 -2.90 -7.85 6.30
C PRO A 274 -1.65 -8.41 6.96
N ASP A 275 -0.62 -8.72 6.18
CA ASP A 275 0.67 -9.10 6.74
C ASP A 275 1.43 -7.83 7.17
N VAL A 276 1.04 -7.31 8.34
CA VAL A 276 1.63 -6.10 8.93
C VAL A 276 3.11 -6.30 9.22
N GLU A 277 3.52 -7.55 9.51
CA GLU A 277 4.92 -7.87 9.78
C GLU A 277 5.79 -7.71 8.54
N ALA A 278 5.32 -8.20 7.39
CA ALA A 278 6.07 -8.06 6.13
C ALA A 278 6.25 -6.59 5.71
N LEU A 279 5.29 -5.72 6.06
CA LEU A 279 5.38 -4.28 5.80
C LEU A 279 6.40 -3.56 6.68
N MET A 280 6.78 -4.16 7.81
CA MET A 280 7.71 -3.54 8.77
C MET A 280 9.19 -3.76 8.41
N GLU A 281 9.51 -4.59 7.43
CA GLU A 281 10.89 -4.88 6.99
C GLU A 281 11.84 -5.20 8.16
N PHE A 282 11.50 -6.23 8.95
CA PHE A 282 12.26 -6.63 10.10
C PHE A 282 13.66 -7.18 9.72
N THR A 283 14.70 -6.58 10.29
CA THR A 283 16.08 -7.09 10.21
C THR A 283 16.34 -8.02 11.40
N PRO A 284 16.79 -9.27 11.19
CA PRO A 284 17.08 -10.20 12.27
C PRO A 284 18.20 -9.69 13.19
N VAL A 285 18.00 -9.88 14.49
CA VAL A 285 19.01 -9.67 15.57
C VAL A 285 18.84 -10.78 16.60
N GLU A 286 19.79 -10.95 17.51
CA GLU A 286 19.68 -11.86 18.65
C GLU A 286 20.27 -11.18 19.88
N GLU A 287 19.41 -10.61 20.72
CA GLU A 287 19.79 -9.81 21.88
C GLU A 287 18.84 -10.03 23.04
N GLU A 288 19.36 -10.03 24.27
CA GLU A 288 18.52 -9.93 25.46
C GLU A 288 18.14 -8.47 25.72
N VAL A 289 16.88 -8.23 26.01
CA VAL A 289 16.35 -6.90 26.29
C VAL A 289 15.43 -6.92 27.50
N THR A 290 15.36 -5.78 28.18
CA THR A 290 14.35 -5.52 29.22
C THR A 290 13.64 -4.21 28.89
N ALA A 291 12.49 -3.98 29.50
CA ALA A 291 11.84 -2.68 29.39
C ALA A 291 12.58 -1.61 30.18
N LYS A 292 12.70 -0.39 29.66
CA LYS A 292 13.28 0.75 30.41
C LYS A 292 12.44 1.10 31.65
N GLU A 293 11.13 1.01 31.54
CA GLU A 293 10.17 1.13 32.64
C GLU A 293 9.16 -0.03 32.52
N GLU A 294 8.22 0.11 31.62
CA GLU A 294 7.33 -0.94 31.16
C GLU A 294 7.03 -0.78 29.68
N THR A 295 6.72 -1.85 28.97
CA THR A 295 6.30 -1.81 27.56
C THR A 295 5.25 -2.88 27.27
N ASN A 296 4.32 -2.53 26.41
CA ASN A 296 3.30 -3.46 25.97
C ASN A 296 3.86 -4.43 24.92
N LEU A 297 3.72 -5.71 25.18
CA LEU A 297 3.93 -6.78 24.22
C LEU A 297 2.61 -7.03 23.47
N ARG A 298 2.62 -6.84 22.18
CA ARG A 298 1.42 -6.81 21.33
C ARG A 298 1.39 -7.96 20.35
N SER A 299 0.18 -8.29 19.88
CA SER A 299 -0.05 -9.29 18.83
C SER A 299 0.45 -8.87 17.45
N HIS A 300 0.52 -7.56 17.17
CA HIS A 300 0.95 -6.98 15.88
C HIS A 300 1.83 -5.74 16.12
N PRO A 301 2.75 -5.41 15.17
CA PRO A 301 3.66 -4.28 15.28
C PRO A 301 2.98 -2.95 14.92
N ASN A 302 1.84 -2.66 15.53
CA ASN A 302 1.12 -1.39 15.42
C ASN A 302 0.35 -1.08 16.71
N GLN A 303 -0.33 0.06 16.77
CA GLN A 303 -1.17 0.46 17.91
C GLN A 303 -2.65 0.56 17.52
N GLU A 304 -3.02 0.00 16.38
CA GLU A 304 -4.39 -0.04 15.88
C GLU A 304 -5.27 -0.98 16.74
N GLU A 305 -6.57 -0.95 16.49
CA GLU A 305 -7.55 -1.67 17.31
C GLU A 305 -7.37 -3.20 17.29
N GLU A 306 -6.91 -3.75 16.16
CA GLU A 306 -6.61 -5.18 16.02
C GLU A 306 -5.35 -5.64 16.75
N SER A 307 -4.45 -4.69 17.12
CA SER A 307 -3.23 -5.00 17.85
C SER A 307 -3.47 -5.08 19.35
N GLN A 308 -3.78 -6.28 19.83
CA GLN A 308 -4.06 -6.50 21.23
C GLN A 308 -2.78 -6.45 22.08
N VAL A 309 -2.88 -5.84 23.26
CA VAL A 309 -1.85 -5.95 24.31
C VAL A 309 -2.02 -7.31 24.99
N LEU A 310 -1.05 -8.19 24.81
CA LEU A 310 -1.08 -9.56 25.36
C LEU A 310 -0.32 -9.66 26.68
N TYR A 311 0.68 -8.81 26.88
CA TYR A 311 1.46 -8.74 28.11
C TYR A 311 2.04 -7.33 28.30
N THR A 312 2.38 -6.95 29.51
CA THR A 312 3.17 -5.73 29.81
C THR A 312 4.49 -6.15 30.44
N LEU A 313 5.57 -6.07 29.64
CA LEU A 313 6.92 -6.37 30.08
C LEU A 313 7.41 -5.26 30.98
N LYS A 314 7.91 -5.59 32.16
CA LYS A 314 8.43 -4.62 33.13
C LYS A 314 9.95 -4.58 33.15
N ASN A 315 10.49 -3.49 33.66
CA ASN A 315 11.92 -3.39 33.93
C ASN A 315 12.39 -4.57 34.80
N GLY A 316 13.49 -5.21 34.40
CA GLY A 316 14.06 -6.40 35.05
C GLY A 316 13.50 -7.74 34.53
N GLU A 317 12.38 -7.75 33.79
CA GLU A 317 11.95 -8.94 33.04
C GLU A 317 12.72 -8.98 31.72
N VAL A 318 13.27 -10.14 31.37
CA VAL A 318 14.13 -10.32 30.19
C VAL A 318 13.39 -11.04 29.08
N ALA A 319 13.40 -10.43 27.89
CA ALA A 319 12.92 -11.04 26.63
C ALA A 319 14.07 -11.15 25.63
N THR A 320 13.99 -12.07 24.70
CA THR A 320 14.93 -12.16 23.58
C THR A 320 14.39 -11.36 22.40
N ARG A 321 15.08 -10.29 21.98
CA ARG A 321 14.79 -9.56 20.76
C ARG A 321 15.39 -10.30 19.58
N ILE A 322 14.54 -10.72 18.63
CA ILE A 322 14.91 -11.54 17.48
C ILE A 322 14.91 -10.75 16.17
N ALA A 323 14.28 -9.56 16.13
CA ALA A 323 14.35 -8.67 14.97
C ALA A 323 14.00 -7.24 15.34
N VAL A 324 14.48 -6.28 14.53
CA VAL A 324 14.19 -4.83 14.64
C VAL A 324 13.74 -4.29 13.30
N SER A 325 12.82 -3.34 13.33
CA SER A 325 12.34 -2.62 12.15
C SER A 325 12.77 -1.15 12.20
N SER A 326 13.07 -0.58 11.03
CA SER A 326 13.33 0.87 10.89
C SER A 326 12.11 1.73 11.27
N SER A 327 10.91 1.15 11.28
CA SER A 327 9.68 1.79 11.76
C SER A 327 9.59 1.92 13.30
N GLY A 328 10.61 1.44 14.05
CA GLY A 328 10.68 1.56 15.51
C GLY A 328 10.03 0.42 16.28
N TRP A 329 9.81 -0.72 15.65
CA TRP A 329 9.28 -1.93 16.29
C TRP A 329 10.35 -3.00 16.48
N SER A 330 10.25 -3.73 17.58
CA SER A 330 11.03 -4.93 17.87
C SER A 330 10.13 -6.15 17.89
N LYS A 331 10.61 -7.26 17.32
CA LYS A 331 10.03 -8.58 17.50
C LYS A 331 10.76 -9.28 18.62
N VAL A 332 10.04 -9.70 19.65
CA VAL A 332 10.61 -10.28 20.87
C VAL A 332 9.98 -11.62 21.20
N VAL A 333 10.77 -12.52 21.76
CA VAL A 333 10.30 -13.79 22.34
C VAL A 333 10.31 -13.66 23.85
N PHE A 334 9.17 -13.89 24.48
CA PHE A 334 9.01 -13.90 25.93
C PHE A 334 8.15 -15.07 26.36
N ASN A 335 8.60 -15.85 27.32
CA ASN A 335 7.93 -17.09 27.77
C ASN A 335 7.62 -18.09 26.64
N GLY A 336 8.45 -18.12 25.59
CA GLY A 336 8.29 -19.03 24.44
C GLY A 336 7.33 -18.56 23.37
N GLU A 337 6.66 -17.43 23.55
CA GLU A 337 5.75 -16.81 22.59
C GLU A 337 6.36 -15.58 21.94
N THR A 338 5.95 -15.28 20.71
CA THR A 338 6.46 -14.13 19.95
C THR A 338 5.50 -12.94 20.06
N TYR A 339 6.07 -11.77 20.31
CA TYR A 339 5.36 -10.52 20.47
C TYR A 339 6.06 -9.38 19.74
N TYR A 340 5.37 -8.24 19.66
CA TYR A 340 5.90 -6.99 19.14
C TYR A 340 5.91 -5.91 20.23
N ALA A 341 7.03 -5.19 20.33
CA ALA A 341 7.19 -4.10 21.27
C ALA A 341 7.81 -2.88 20.58
N VAL A 342 7.50 -1.71 21.11
CA VAL A 342 8.12 -0.46 20.66
C VAL A 342 9.60 -0.46 21.05
N SER A 343 10.51 -0.36 20.06
CA SER A 343 11.96 -0.50 20.26
C SER A 343 12.55 0.49 21.26
N SER A 344 12.05 1.73 21.27
CA SER A 344 12.56 2.79 22.14
C SER A 344 12.27 2.56 23.64
N TYR A 345 11.32 1.69 23.98
CA TYR A 345 11.02 1.32 25.35
C TYR A 345 11.82 0.11 25.85
N LEU A 346 12.62 -0.49 24.98
CA LEU A 346 13.50 -1.60 25.31
C LEU A 346 14.95 -1.10 25.46
N THR A 347 15.74 -1.80 26.27
CA THR A 347 17.17 -1.62 26.41
C THR A 347 17.88 -2.96 26.45
N THR A 348 19.10 -3.03 25.91
CA THR A 348 20.02 -4.17 26.06
C THR A 348 20.82 -4.13 27.34
N ASP A 349 20.81 -2.99 28.05
CA ASP A 349 21.37 -2.90 29.40
C ASP A 349 20.39 -3.54 30.39
N LEU A 350 20.62 -4.79 30.73
CA LEU A 350 19.78 -5.54 31.67
C LEU A 350 19.92 -5.04 33.12
N SER A 351 20.94 -4.21 33.41
CA SER A 351 21.12 -3.54 34.69
C SER A 351 20.43 -2.17 34.75
N TYR A 352 19.83 -1.73 33.68
CA TYR A 352 19.13 -0.45 33.60
C TYR A 352 18.08 -0.33 34.73
N THR A 353 18.15 0.75 35.46
CA THR A 353 17.15 1.10 36.48
C THR A 353 16.39 2.33 36.04
N THR A 354 15.07 2.23 36.06
CA THR A 354 14.19 3.35 35.70
C THR A 354 14.53 4.55 36.64
N PRO A 355 14.82 5.74 36.07
CA PRO A 355 15.05 6.94 36.89
C PRO A 355 13.86 7.22 37.79
N THR A 356 14.10 7.40 39.08
CA THR A 356 13.04 7.63 40.09
C THR A 356 12.44 9.03 40.02
N ASP A 357 13.14 9.99 39.44
CA ASP A 357 12.64 11.34 39.20
C ASP A 357 12.26 11.54 37.75
N PRO A 358 11.11 12.14 37.48
CA PRO A 358 10.72 12.49 36.11
C PRO A 358 11.66 13.62 35.62
N ILE A 359 12.67 13.24 34.86
CA ILE A 359 13.67 14.16 34.29
C ILE A 359 13.07 14.81 33.03
N PHE A 360 11.98 15.55 33.18
CA PHE A 360 11.27 16.14 32.03
C PHE A 360 12.09 17.22 31.33
N ASP A 361 12.96 17.94 32.07
CA ASP A 361 13.65 19.12 31.54
C ASP A 361 15.17 18.97 31.41
N THR A 362 15.77 17.92 31.95
CA THR A 362 17.25 17.89 32.13
C THR A 362 17.99 16.99 31.14
N VAL A 363 17.30 16.16 30.34
CA VAL A 363 17.96 15.12 29.54
C VAL A 363 17.66 15.25 28.03
N PHE A 364 17.00 16.31 27.58
CA PHE A 364 16.82 16.58 26.17
C PHE A 364 18.08 17.22 25.57
N SER A 365 18.78 16.47 24.74
CA SER A 365 19.85 17.03 23.90
C SER A 365 19.24 18.06 22.95
N PRO A 366 19.70 19.31 22.94
CA PRO A 366 19.13 20.35 22.13
C PRO A 366 19.34 20.05 20.64
N CYS A 367 18.30 20.25 19.84
CA CYS A 367 18.33 20.23 18.39
C CYS A 367 17.44 21.36 17.83
N ASN A 368 17.48 21.58 16.52
CA ASN A 368 16.64 22.58 15.85
C ASN A 368 16.39 22.14 14.42
N ASP A 369 15.58 21.11 14.28
CA ASP A 369 15.19 20.55 13.00
C ASP A 369 13.69 20.61 12.80
N LYS A 370 13.26 20.49 11.55
CA LYS A 370 11.85 20.40 11.19
C LYS A 370 11.47 18.94 11.12
N VAL A 371 10.35 18.60 11.75
CA VAL A 371 9.84 17.24 11.79
C VAL A 371 8.34 17.22 11.48
N THR A 372 7.90 16.12 10.91
CA THR A 372 6.48 15.77 10.74
C THR A 372 6.23 14.39 11.34
N ALA A 373 4.98 14.03 11.55
CA ALA A 373 4.66 12.67 11.94
C ALA A 373 4.77 11.73 10.71
N LYS A 374 5.26 10.51 10.92
CA LYS A 374 5.24 9.46 9.87
C LYS A 374 3.81 9.15 9.41
N GLN A 375 2.86 9.15 10.34
CA GLN A 375 1.42 9.05 10.11
C GLN A 375 0.68 10.02 11.03
N LEU A 376 0.54 9.67 12.30
CA LEU A 376 -0.11 10.46 13.32
C LEU A 376 0.63 10.26 14.65
N VAL A 377 0.91 11.34 15.39
CA VAL A 377 1.51 11.25 16.72
C VAL A 377 0.83 12.18 17.72
N ASN A 378 0.62 11.69 18.93
CA ASN A 378 0.08 12.49 20.02
C ASN A 378 1.14 13.45 20.57
N LEU A 379 0.80 14.73 20.67
CA LEU A 379 1.55 15.76 21.37
C LEU A 379 1.03 15.89 22.79
N ARG A 380 1.90 15.70 23.77
CA ARG A 380 1.53 15.65 25.18
C ARG A 380 2.14 16.81 25.96
N ASN A 381 1.52 17.15 27.08
CA ASN A 381 2.02 18.17 28.00
C ASN A 381 3.31 17.72 28.72
N ILE A 382 3.51 16.42 28.93
CA ILE A 382 4.71 15.82 29.56
C ILE A 382 5.13 14.56 28.79
N PRO A 383 6.44 14.20 28.77
CA PRO A 383 6.97 13.07 28.04
C PRO A 383 6.74 11.73 28.78
N SER A 384 5.48 11.35 28.94
CA SER A 384 5.08 10.09 29.56
C SER A 384 3.81 9.54 28.94
N LEU A 385 3.70 8.21 28.84
CA LEU A 385 2.48 7.52 28.43
C LEU A 385 1.68 6.99 29.63
N THR A 386 2.33 6.82 30.79
CA THR A 386 1.78 6.11 31.93
C THR A 386 1.34 7.02 33.08
N ARG A 387 1.90 8.21 33.15
CA ARG A 387 1.54 9.17 34.21
C ARG A 387 0.11 9.65 34.05
N ILE A 388 -0.59 9.73 35.18
CA ILE A 388 -1.99 10.18 35.23
C ILE A 388 -2.20 11.65 34.80
N ASP A 389 -1.14 12.46 34.91
CA ASP A 389 -1.13 13.87 34.51
C ASP A 389 -0.58 14.08 33.08
N SER A 390 -0.31 12.99 32.34
CA SER A 390 0.06 13.04 30.92
C SER A 390 -1.17 13.14 30.04
N GLU A 391 -1.44 14.33 29.57
CA GLU A 391 -2.59 14.62 28.71
C GLU A 391 -2.17 14.81 27.25
N VAL A 392 -2.96 14.28 26.32
CA VAL A 392 -2.83 14.57 24.88
C VAL A 392 -3.39 15.96 24.61
N TYR A 393 -2.52 16.89 24.27
CA TYR A 393 -2.90 18.27 23.96
C TYR A 393 -3.34 18.43 22.50
N ALA A 394 -2.67 17.77 21.57
CA ALA A 394 -2.93 17.82 20.15
C ALA A 394 -2.45 16.54 19.47
N GLN A 395 -2.81 16.39 18.21
CA GLN A 395 -2.25 15.38 17.30
C GLN A 395 -1.53 16.08 16.17
N LEU A 396 -0.35 15.57 15.80
CA LEU A 396 0.40 15.99 14.63
C LEU A 396 0.21 14.93 13.55
N ALA A 397 -0.34 15.33 12.40
CA ALA A 397 -0.53 14.44 11.27
C ALA A 397 0.69 14.49 10.32
N HIS A 398 0.78 13.52 9.43
CA HIS A 398 1.76 13.56 8.35
C HIS A 398 1.55 14.82 7.50
N GLY A 399 2.65 15.53 7.21
CA GLY A 399 2.63 16.82 6.50
C GLY A 399 2.48 18.05 7.39
N ASP A 400 2.01 17.92 8.63
CA ASP A 400 2.07 19.00 9.62
C ASP A 400 3.50 19.14 10.12
N VAL A 401 4.13 20.30 9.93
CA VAL A 401 5.53 20.53 10.27
C VAL A 401 5.66 21.32 11.55
N VAL A 402 6.46 20.80 12.48
CA VAL A 402 6.82 21.47 13.74
C VAL A 402 8.33 21.57 13.91
N THR A 403 8.79 22.49 14.78
CA THR A 403 10.20 22.55 15.14
C THR A 403 10.46 21.62 16.32
N ARG A 404 11.37 20.66 16.15
CA ARG A 404 11.89 19.85 17.23
C ARG A 404 13.05 20.59 17.90
N THR A 405 12.97 20.81 19.21
CA THR A 405 13.91 21.59 20.00
C THR A 405 14.75 20.74 20.93
N GLY A 406 14.47 19.44 21.00
CA GLY A 406 15.28 18.53 21.79
C GLY A 406 14.89 17.07 21.59
N ILE A 407 15.86 16.19 21.78
CA ILE A 407 15.71 14.73 21.75
C ILE A 407 16.22 14.15 23.07
N ASN A 408 15.47 13.24 23.63
CA ASN A 408 15.93 12.33 24.67
C ASN A 408 16.00 10.92 24.06
N GLU A 409 17.20 10.48 23.69
CA GLU A 409 17.42 9.18 23.03
C GLU A 409 17.22 8.01 24.00
N ASP A 410 17.50 8.21 25.30
CA ASP A 410 17.42 7.15 26.29
C ASP A 410 16.00 6.63 26.50
N VAL A 411 15.01 7.54 26.44
CA VAL A 411 13.61 7.21 26.64
C VAL A 411 12.76 7.41 25.38
N GLY A 412 13.38 7.81 24.25
CA GLY A 412 12.74 7.92 22.95
C GLY A 412 11.70 9.04 22.82
N TRP A 413 11.92 10.17 23.50
CA TRP A 413 11.03 11.33 23.43
C TRP A 413 11.65 12.51 22.70
N SER A 414 10.83 13.24 21.95
CA SER A 414 11.17 14.52 21.33
C SER A 414 10.37 15.64 21.99
N ARG A 415 11.02 16.79 22.16
CA ARG A 415 10.41 18.05 22.56
C ARG A 415 10.20 18.89 21.32
N VAL A 416 8.98 19.38 21.11
CA VAL A 416 8.57 20.13 19.92
C VAL A 416 7.89 21.44 20.30
N GLU A 417 7.99 22.45 19.43
CA GLU A 417 7.23 23.68 19.52
C GLU A 417 6.01 23.62 18.60
N TYR A 418 4.82 23.61 19.20
CA TYR A 418 3.56 23.55 18.50
C TYR A 418 2.67 24.73 18.91
N LYS A 419 2.36 25.62 17.95
CA LYS A 419 1.53 26.82 18.16
C LYS A 419 1.95 27.67 19.36
N GLY A 420 3.27 27.80 19.57
CA GLY A 420 3.85 28.59 20.64
C GLY A 420 3.88 27.90 22.01
N GLN A 421 3.64 26.61 22.05
CA GLN A 421 3.71 25.78 23.26
C GLN A 421 4.74 24.69 23.08
N THR A 422 5.49 24.40 24.15
CA THR A 422 6.39 23.26 24.20
C THR A 422 5.62 22.01 24.55
N LEU A 423 5.65 21.02 23.67
CA LEU A 423 4.98 19.74 23.85
C LEU A 423 5.97 18.59 23.59
N TYR A 424 5.56 17.39 23.93
CA TYR A 424 6.39 16.19 23.85
C TYR A 424 5.69 15.10 23.04
N CYS A 425 6.47 14.36 22.24
CA CYS A 425 5.99 13.22 21.50
C CYS A 425 7.06 12.14 21.37
N VAL A 426 6.63 10.94 21.06
CA VAL A 426 7.53 9.79 20.90
C VAL A 426 8.33 9.94 19.61
N THR A 427 9.66 9.96 19.72
CA THR A 427 10.61 10.26 18.64
C THR A 427 10.45 9.34 17.41
N GLN A 428 10.22 8.07 17.62
CA GLN A 428 10.14 7.08 16.53
C GLN A 428 8.99 7.33 15.53
N TYR A 429 7.94 8.05 15.95
CA TYR A 429 6.82 8.41 15.07
C TYR A 429 7.04 9.70 14.29
N LEU A 430 8.23 10.29 14.42
CA LEU A 430 8.63 11.48 13.67
C LEU A 430 9.59 11.11 12.54
N GLU A 431 9.56 11.91 11.50
CA GLU A 431 10.56 11.96 10.44
C GLU A 431 11.05 13.40 10.25
N ILE A 432 12.29 13.56 9.80
CA ILE A 432 12.88 14.86 9.51
C ILE A 432 12.36 15.32 8.16
N VAL A 433 11.91 16.57 8.09
CA VAL A 433 11.54 17.23 6.82
C VAL A 433 12.80 17.84 6.24
N GLU A 434 13.30 17.31 5.14
CA GLU A 434 14.39 17.90 4.36
C GLU A 434 13.89 19.19 3.68
N GLU A 435 14.69 20.28 3.78
CA GLU A 435 14.37 21.57 3.16
C GLU A 435 14.55 21.55 1.64
#